data_b626d04fafd9138bb4d094f7259fb2fa
#
_entry.id   b626d04fafd9138bb4d094f7259fb2fa
#
_cell.length_a   1.000
_cell.length_b   1.000
_cell.length_c   1.000
_cell.angle_alpha   90.00
_cell.angle_beta   90.00
_cell.angle_gamma   90.00
#
_symmetry.space_group_name_H-M   'P 1'
#
loop_
_entity.id
_entity.type
_entity.pdbx_description
1 polymer ?
#
loop_
_entity_poly.entity_id
_entity_poly.type
_entity_poly.pdbx_seq_one_letter_code
_entity_poly.pdbx_strand_id
1 'polypeptide(L)'
;MRTRWFFVLVVVAGSLVGWPRSVLAQENLRRALSRLAPVFGESAIHSRKGKEDIYAIARRYGVSASDLYNANEGHLLLGDELLLIPMQRIAPVASADGVVVNLTERGIYFYANGRPMKRFPVAIGMPGWETPTGDYTIANKAKNPTWFPPEWAAEENPVPPGPDNPLGDRWMGLSIRGYGIHATNAPASVGRYSSHGCMRMYPEHAHALYELVKVGTPAKIVYEQLVLGYRPEQGILYLAYYPDPYRMGGVGRETVAGRLKEYGLAWVARLPAVGAALERPRGVPMPVLGSKTKVSVNGKRVEFALGPTWVGGDWLVPAGPLVSALGAEMEVGPGRNYVVITRDQHRLFFSPGDAEVLLDGQLVTAGAAPQMAAGHPLVPLKTTATGLGCSVGRDDWSDTVLVWDGWGLGRTGVAVGQPPVGGP
;
A
#
# COMPACT_ATOMS: atom_id res chain seq x y z
N MET A 1 -68.71 33.69 -21.69
CA MET A 1 -67.59 34.06 -20.83
C MET A 1 -67.20 32.85 -19.96
N ARG A 2 -66.13 32.12 -20.28
CA ARG A 2 -65.66 30.97 -19.53
C ARG A 2 -64.24 31.32 -19.01
N THR A 3 -64.12 31.58 -17.70
CA THR A 3 -62.94 31.93 -17.01
C THR A 3 -62.11 30.62 -16.71
N ARG A 4 -60.92 30.49 -17.33
CA ARG A 4 -60.04 29.40 -17.11
C ARG A 4 -59.15 29.76 -15.92
N TRP A 5 -59.19 28.97 -14.83
CA TRP A 5 -58.26 29.01 -13.71
C TRP A 5 -57.05 28.21 -14.08
N PHE A 6 -55.85 28.85 -14.09
CA PHE A 6 -54.57 28.17 -14.17
C PHE A 6 -54.12 27.81 -12.73
N PHE A 7 -54.10 26.53 -12.43
CA PHE A 7 -53.39 26.03 -11.24
C PHE A 7 -51.91 26.06 -11.51
N VAL A 8 -51.17 26.92 -10.81
CA VAL A 8 -49.70 26.88 -10.72
C VAL A 8 -49.35 25.82 -9.69
N LEU A 9 -48.81 24.68 -10.14
CA LEU A 9 -48.27 23.63 -9.29
C LEU A 9 -46.90 24.10 -8.80
N VAL A 10 -46.83 24.59 -7.56
CA VAL A 10 -45.56 24.85 -6.89
C VAL A 10 -45.00 23.50 -6.45
N VAL A 11 -44.05 22.95 -7.21
CA VAL A 11 -43.25 21.81 -6.78
C VAL A 11 -42.27 22.31 -5.72
N VAL A 12 -42.61 22.10 -4.45
CA VAL A 12 -41.66 22.23 -3.37
C VAL A 12 -40.63 21.08 -3.52
N ALA A 13 -39.51 21.38 -4.14
CA ALA A 13 -38.37 20.48 -4.13
C ALA A 13 -37.90 20.35 -2.67
N GLY A 14 -38.31 19.26 -2.04
CA GLY A 14 -37.78 18.87 -0.74
C GLY A 14 -36.25 18.81 -0.81
N SER A 15 -35.58 19.70 -0.07
CA SER A 15 -34.16 19.65 0.18
C SER A 15 -33.88 18.36 0.96
N LEU A 16 -33.59 17.29 0.22
CA LEU A 16 -32.81 16.20 0.77
C LEU A 16 -31.55 16.83 1.33
N VAL A 17 -31.34 16.72 2.66
CA VAL A 17 -30.09 17.07 3.33
C VAL A 17 -29.03 16.14 2.74
N GLY A 18 -28.52 16.53 1.58
CA GLY A 18 -27.45 15.82 0.88
C GLY A 18 -26.19 15.98 1.70
N TRP A 19 -25.52 14.89 1.96
CA TRP A 19 -24.13 14.91 2.43
C TRP A 19 -23.35 15.87 1.53
N PRO A 20 -22.48 16.74 2.09
CA PRO A 20 -21.76 17.72 1.28
C PRO A 20 -21.06 16.98 0.13
N ARG A 21 -21.16 17.50 -1.08
CA ARG A 21 -20.59 16.88 -2.30
C ARG A 21 -19.12 16.45 -2.13
N SER A 22 -18.38 17.15 -1.28
CA SER A 22 -16.99 16.81 -0.92
C SER A 22 -16.86 15.48 -0.19
N VAL A 23 -17.78 15.12 0.71
CA VAL A 23 -17.76 13.85 1.45
C VAL A 23 -18.02 12.67 0.53
N LEU A 24 -19.00 12.78 -0.36
CA LEU A 24 -19.28 11.75 -1.37
C LEU A 24 -18.10 11.55 -2.32
N ALA A 25 -17.45 12.64 -2.73
CA ALA A 25 -16.25 12.56 -3.57
C ALA A 25 -15.12 11.82 -2.87
N GLN A 26 -14.87 12.08 -1.58
CA GLN A 26 -13.85 11.39 -0.79
C GLN A 26 -14.16 9.90 -0.64
N GLU A 27 -15.41 9.55 -0.38
CA GLU A 27 -15.82 8.15 -0.26
C GLU A 27 -15.67 7.41 -1.59
N ASN A 28 -16.01 8.04 -2.72
CA ASN A 28 -15.82 7.47 -4.04
C ASN A 28 -14.34 7.25 -4.37
N LEU A 29 -13.45 8.20 -4.04
CA LEU A 29 -12.02 8.06 -4.20
C LEU A 29 -11.47 6.92 -3.33
N ARG A 30 -11.85 6.88 -2.05
CA ARG A 30 -11.46 5.81 -1.14
C ARG A 30 -11.92 4.44 -1.64
N ARG A 31 -13.18 4.32 -2.07
CA ARG A 31 -13.74 3.08 -2.62
C ARG A 31 -13.00 2.63 -3.88
N ALA A 32 -12.67 3.54 -4.78
CA ALA A 32 -11.90 3.22 -5.98
C ALA A 32 -10.52 2.68 -5.61
N LEU A 33 -9.77 3.39 -4.75
CA LEU A 33 -8.43 2.98 -4.32
C LEU A 33 -8.44 1.69 -3.46
N SER A 34 -9.51 1.42 -2.72
CA SER A 34 -9.68 0.19 -1.93
C SER A 34 -9.86 -1.08 -2.79
N ARG A 35 -9.93 -0.95 -4.11
CA ARG A 35 -9.84 -2.08 -5.06
C ARG A 35 -8.40 -2.55 -5.27
N LEU A 36 -7.41 -1.73 -4.91
CA LEU A 36 -6.02 -2.14 -4.82
C LEU A 36 -5.85 -3.14 -3.67
N ALA A 37 -4.73 -3.86 -3.69
CA ALA A 37 -4.42 -4.84 -2.67
C ALA A 37 -4.38 -4.22 -1.26
N PRO A 38 -4.86 -4.94 -0.23
CA PRO A 38 -4.84 -4.43 1.13
C PRO A 38 -3.41 -4.41 1.70
N VAL A 39 -3.08 -3.34 2.42
CA VAL A 39 -1.85 -3.27 3.22
C VAL A 39 -2.11 -3.92 4.57
N PHE A 40 -1.35 -4.96 4.88
CA PHE A 40 -1.52 -5.82 6.04
C PHE A 40 -0.36 -5.67 7.03
N GLY A 41 -0.67 -5.67 8.33
CA GLY A 41 0.32 -5.57 9.40
C GLY A 41 0.96 -4.19 9.55
N GLU A 42 1.83 -4.06 10.55
CA GLU A 42 2.66 -2.88 10.79
C GLU A 42 4.07 -3.30 11.13
N SER A 43 5.06 -2.59 10.58
CA SER A 43 6.47 -2.83 10.89
C SER A 43 6.80 -2.33 12.30
N ALA A 44 7.75 -3.00 12.95
CA ALA A 44 8.22 -2.66 14.29
C ALA A 44 9.71 -2.35 14.27
N ILE A 45 10.19 -1.70 15.33
CA ILE A 45 11.61 -1.54 15.61
C ILE A 45 11.99 -2.49 16.75
N HIS A 46 13.01 -3.30 16.52
CA HIS A 46 13.61 -4.17 17.53
C HIS A 46 14.99 -3.65 17.92
N SER A 47 15.22 -3.46 19.21
CA SER A 47 16.56 -3.15 19.72
C SER A 47 17.31 -4.45 19.97
N ARG A 48 18.17 -4.81 19.01
CA ARG A 48 19.05 -5.99 19.12
C ARG A 48 20.10 -5.72 20.18
N LYS A 49 20.34 -6.70 21.05
CA LYS A 49 21.37 -6.61 22.09
C LYS A 49 22.45 -7.69 21.88
N GLY A 50 23.69 -7.23 21.78
CA GLY A 50 24.85 -8.10 21.66
C GLY A 50 24.78 -9.04 20.46
N LYS A 51 24.94 -10.34 20.70
CA LYS A 51 24.96 -11.40 19.67
C LYS A 51 23.62 -12.11 19.50
N GLU A 52 22.49 -11.43 19.76
CA GLU A 52 21.17 -12.03 19.56
C GLU A 52 21.05 -12.56 18.13
N ASP A 53 20.61 -13.82 17.99
CA ASP A 53 20.54 -14.50 16.70
C ASP A 53 19.46 -13.94 15.80
N ILE A 54 19.84 -13.57 14.59
CA ILE A 54 18.94 -13.01 13.57
C ILE A 54 17.81 -13.97 13.19
N TYR A 55 18.09 -15.29 13.15
CA TYR A 55 17.06 -16.28 12.88
C TYR A 55 16.04 -16.38 14.02
N ALA A 56 16.51 -16.26 15.27
CA ALA A 56 15.63 -16.22 16.44
C ALA A 56 14.75 -14.97 16.45
N ILE A 57 15.33 -13.79 16.13
CA ILE A 57 14.57 -12.54 15.98
C ILE A 57 13.52 -12.70 14.90
N ALA A 58 13.91 -13.13 13.69
CA ALA A 58 13.01 -13.30 12.57
C ALA A 58 11.81 -14.20 12.92
N ARG A 59 12.10 -15.37 13.52
CA ARG A 59 11.12 -16.35 13.94
C ARG A 59 10.15 -15.79 14.99
N ARG A 60 10.66 -15.04 15.98
CA ARG A 60 9.85 -14.36 17.02
C ARG A 60 8.79 -13.43 16.43
N TYR A 61 9.14 -12.70 15.38
CA TYR A 61 8.25 -11.74 14.72
C TYR A 61 7.47 -12.33 13.52
N GLY A 62 7.62 -13.62 13.23
CA GLY A 62 6.91 -14.25 12.11
C GLY A 62 7.37 -13.76 10.73
N VAL A 63 8.62 -13.32 10.62
CA VAL A 63 9.28 -12.95 9.35
C VAL A 63 10.42 -13.91 9.06
N SER A 64 11.05 -13.84 7.89
CA SER A 64 12.26 -14.60 7.59
C SER A 64 13.52 -13.77 7.86
N ALA A 65 14.66 -14.44 8.06
CA ALA A 65 15.95 -13.76 8.14
C ALA A 65 16.26 -12.97 6.85
N SER A 66 15.80 -13.45 5.70
CA SER A 66 15.91 -12.73 4.43
C SER A 66 15.09 -11.45 4.42
N ASP A 67 13.88 -11.45 5.03
CA ASP A 67 13.07 -10.24 5.18
C ASP A 67 13.80 -9.19 6.03
N LEU A 68 14.41 -9.62 7.17
CA LEU A 68 15.18 -8.71 8.03
C LEU A 68 16.38 -8.14 7.28
N TYR A 69 17.15 -8.98 6.58
CA TYR A 69 18.30 -8.55 5.80
C TYR A 69 17.91 -7.51 4.74
N ASN A 70 16.84 -7.76 3.99
CA ASN A 70 16.37 -6.86 2.94
C ASN A 70 15.87 -5.52 3.50
N ALA A 71 15.17 -5.53 4.63
CA ALA A 71 14.63 -4.33 5.25
C ALA A 71 15.70 -3.41 5.86
N ASN A 72 16.83 -4.00 6.30
CA ASN A 72 17.92 -3.31 6.98
C ASN A 72 19.17 -3.16 6.10
N GLU A 73 19.03 -3.24 4.77
CA GLU A 73 20.08 -3.00 3.77
C GLU A 73 21.35 -3.84 3.95
N GLY A 74 21.22 -5.00 4.58
CA GLY A 74 22.35 -5.87 4.86
C GLY A 74 23.18 -5.47 6.11
N HIS A 75 22.82 -4.41 6.81
CA HIS A 75 23.52 -3.93 8.02
C HIS A 75 23.21 -4.75 9.27
N LEU A 76 23.02 -6.07 9.15
CA LEU A 76 22.56 -6.93 10.25
C LEU A 76 23.69 -7.48 11.14
N LEU A 77 24.93 -7.01 11.04
CA LEU A 77 26.02 -7.89 11.41
C LEU A 77 26.87 -7.48 12.63
N LEU A 78 26.73 -6.30 13.21
CA LEU A 78 27.85 -5.78 14.00
C LEU A 78 27.57 -5.27 15.42
N GLY A 79 26.44 -5.56 16.05
CA GLY A 79 26.32 -5.15 17.46
C GLY A 79 24.92 -4.77 17.92
N ASP A 80 24.84 -3.83 18.87
CA ASP A 80 23.59 -3.28 19.39
C ASP A 80 23.01 -2.33 18.34
N GLU A 81 21.99 -2.78 17.61
CA GLU A 81 21.37 -2.06 16.49
C GLU A 81 19.86 -1.97 16.64
N LEU A 82 19.30 -0.91 16.10
CA LEU A 82 17.86 -0.81 15.87
C LEU A 82 17.53 -1.48 14.54
N LEU A 83 16.80 -2.59 14.60
CA LEU A 83 16.38 -3.34 13.42
C LEU A 83 14.95 -3.01 13.06
N LEU A 84 14.72 -2.66 11.80
CA LEU A 84 13.38 -2.62 11.23
C LEU A 84 12.88 -4.05 11.02
N ILE A 85 11.80 -4.41 11.71
CA ILE A 85 11.10 -5.67 11.50
C ILE A 85 9.99 -5.45 10.48
N PRO A 86 10.14 -5.95 9.24
CA PRO A 86 9.24 -5.61 8.15
C PRO A 86 7.99 -6.51 8.18
N MET A 87 7.09 -6.28 9.13
CA MET A 87 5.82 -7.00 9.23
C MET A 87 4.73 -6.41 8.35
N GLN A 88 4.88 -5.15 7.91
CA GLN A 88 3.96 -4.55 6.95
C GLN A 88 4.13 -5.21 5.57
N ARG A 89 3.02 -5.63 4.97
CA ARG A 89 2.98 -6.27 3.65
C ARG A 89 1.81 -5.74 2.83
N ILE A 90 1.93 -5.86 1.52
CA ILE A 90 0.81 -5.70 0.59
C ILE A 90 0.37 -7.12 0.25
N ALA A 91 -0.77 -7.54 0.79
CA ALA A 91 -1.26 -8.89 0.58
C ALA A 91 -1.74 -9.05 -0.88
N PRO A 92 -1.39 -10.16 -1.59
CA PRO A 92 -1.85 -10.39 -2.95
C PRO A 92 -3.38 -10.44 -2.99
N VAL A 93 -3.99 -10.06 -4.12
CA VAL A 93 -5.46 -10.08 -4.25
C VAL A 93 -5.95 -11.52 -4.26
N ALA A 94 -6.80 -11.87 -3.30
CA ALA A 94 -7.46 -13.17 -3.24
C ALA A 94 -8.79 -13.17 -3.99
N SER A 95 -9.06 -14.23 -4.74
CA SER A 95 -10.35 -14.45 -5.41
C SER A 95 -11.34 -15.21 -4.53
N ALA A 96 -10.87 -15.87 -3.47
CA ALA A 96 -11.67 -16.66 -2.53
C ALA A 96 -10.97 -16.75 -1.17
N ASP A 97 -11.70 -17.12 -0.14
CA ASP A 97 -11.14 -17.50 1.15
C ASP A 97 -10.29 -18.77 1.01
N GLY A 98 -9.19 -18.85 1.74
CA GLY A 98 -8.24 -19.95 1.69
C GLY A 98 -6.79 -19.46 1.73
N VAL A 99 -5.93 -20.10 0.97
CA VAL A 99 -4.49 -19.84 0.95
C VAL A 99 -4.11 -19.10 -0.33
N VAL A 100 -3.33 -18.02 -0.21
CA VAL A 100 -2.67 -17.37 -1.34
C VAL A 100 -1.18 -17.32 -1.07
N VAL A 101 -0.39 -17.78 -2.03
CA VAL A 101 1.08 -17.79 -1.95
C VAL A 101 1.62 -16.84 -3.01
N ASN A 102 2.41 -15.84 -2.61
CA ASN A 102 3.22 -15.07 -3.56
C ASN A 102 4.67 -15.56 -3.50
N LEU A 103 5.11 -16.20 -4.60
CA LEU A 103 6.44 -16.83 -4.68
C LEU A 103 7.58 -15.81 -4.59
N THR A 104 7.44 -14.65 -5.22
CA THR A 104 8.48 -13.61 -5.20
C THR A 104 8.68 -13.03 -3.80
N GLU A 105 7.60 -12.94 -3.02
CA GLU A 105 7.63 -12.54 -1.61
C GLU A 105 8.12 -13.66 -0.70
N ARG A 106 7.96 -14.93 -1.08
CA ARG A 106 8.12 -16.12 -0.22
C ARG A 106 7.19 -16.04 0.99
N GLY A 107 5.92 -15.67 0.71
CA GLY A 107 4.88 -15.48 1.71
C GLY A 107 3.61 -16.26 1.41
N ILE A 108 3.05 -16.88 2.44
CA ILE A 108 1.71 -17.49 2.44
C ILE A 108 0.78 -16.58 3.21
N TYR A 109 -0.39 -16.32 2.65
CA TYR A 109 -1.49 -15.61 3.29
C TYR A 109 -2.68 -16.56 3.47
N PHE A 110 -3.29 -16.52 4.64
CA PHE A 110 -4.58 -17.14 4.88
C PHE A 110 -5.67 -16.07 4.87
N TYR A 111 -6.67 -16.27 4.02
CA TYR A 111 -7.83 -15.38 3.85
C TYR A 111 -9.07 -15.98 4.46
N ALA A 112 -9.82 -15.16 5.19
CA ALA A 112 -11.17 -15.46 5.66
C ALA A 112 -12.03 -14.20 5.57
N ASN A 113 -13.29 -14.35 5.16
CA ASN A 113 -14.22 -13.24 4.93
C ASN A 113 -13.66 -12.15 3.97
N GLY A 114 -12.97 -12.57 2.94
CA GLY A 114 -12.36 -11.70 1.93
C GLY A 114 -11.20 -10.85 2.43
N ARG A 115 -10.61 -11.16 3.59
CA ARG A 115 -9.50 -10.38 4.19
C ARG A 115 -8.32 -11.27 4.55
N PRO A 116 -7.07 -10.76 4.40
CA PRO A 116 -5.90 -11.47 4.90
C PRO A 116 -5.91 -11.48 6.43
N MET A 117 -5.96 -12.66 7.02
CA MET A 117 -6.01 -12.86 8.48
C MET A 117 -4.64 -13.16 9.08
N LYS A 118 -3.81 -13.89 8.33
CA LYS A 118 -2.45 -14.26 8.76
C LYS A 118 -1.51 -14.32 7.57
N ARG A 119 -0.24 -14.04 7.83
CA ARG A 119 0.87 -14.20 6.87
C ARG A 119 1.95 -15.05 7.50
N PHE A 120 2.57 -15.93 6.71
CA PHE A 120 3.68 -16.79 7.11
C PHE A 120 4.80 -16.74 6.07
N PRO A 121 6.06 -16.60 6.48
CA PRO A 121 7.19 -16.75 5.57
C PRO A 121 7.38 -18.22 5.19
N VAL A 122 7.86 -18.47 3.96
CA VAL A 122 8.10 -19.82 3.45
C VAL A 122 9.40 -19.90 2.66
N ALA A 123 10.01 -21.09 2.61
CA ALA A 123 10.90 -21.45 1.53
C ALA A 123 10.10 -21.97 0.36
N ILE A 124 10.59 -21.72 -0.85
CA ILE A 124 9.98 -22.17 -2.10
C ILE A 124 11.01 -22.89 -2.97
N GLY A 125 10.57 -23.42 -4.10
CA GLY A 125 11.44 -24.06 -5.10
C GLY A 125 12.61 -23.16 -5.51
N MET A 126 13.79 -23.76 -5.67
CA MET A 126 14.93 -23.07 -6.26
C MET A 126 14.80 -23.01 -7.79
N PRO A 127 15.55 -22.12 -8.47
CA PRO A 127 15.62 -22.14 -9.94
C PRO A 127 15.98 -23.52 -10.48
N GLY A 128 15.20 -23.99 -11.46
CA GLY A 128 15.29 -25.38 -11.99
C GLY A 128 14.39 -26.37 -11.24
N TRP A 129 13.79 -25.96 -10.12
CA TRP A 129 12.82 -26.72 -9.34
C TRP A 129 11.70 -25.79 -8.84
N GLU A 130 11.14 -25.04 -9.77
CA GLU A 130 10.18 -24.00 -9.48
C GLU A 130 8.93 -24.55 -8.80
N THR A 131 8.39 -23.79 -7.83
CA THR A 131 7.04 -24.01 -7.36
C THR A 131 6.06 -23.53 -8.44
N PRO A 132 5.17 -24.40 -8.97
CA PRO A 132 4.29 -24.02 -10.08
C PRO A 132 3.20 -23.05 -9.62
N THR A 133 2.97 -22.00 -10.41
CA THR A 133 1.84 -21.09 -10.23
C THR A 133 0.53 -21.71 -10.69
N GLY A 134 -0.59 -21.32 -10.11
CA GLY A 134 -1.92 -21.82 -10.49
C GLY A 134 -2.92 -21.79 -9.36
N ASP A 135 -4.12 -22.27 -9.67
CA ASP A 135 -5.21 -22.44 -8.72
C ASP A 135 -5.32 -23.93 -8.34
N TYR A 136 -5.13 -24.19 -7.07
CA TYR A 136 -5.10 -25.53 -6.46
C TYR A 136 -6.07 -25.60 -5.29
N THR A 137 -6.15 -26.76 -4.67
CA THR A 137 -6.82 -26.99 -3.39
C THR A 137 -5.90 -27.79 -2.46
N ILE A 138 -6.12 -27.73 -1.17
CA ILE A 138 -5.55 -28.68 -0.21
C ILE A 138 -6.21 -30.05 -0.46
N ALA A 139 -5.48 -30.99 -1.05
CA ALA A 139 -5.99 -32.30 -1.42
C ALA A 139 -5.95 -33.31 -0.28
N ASN A 140 -4.94 -33.22 0.58
CA ASN A 140 -4.78 -34.08 1.74
C ASN A 140 -4.02 -33.37 2.87
N LYS A 141 -4.11 -33.92 4.08
CA LYS A 141 -3.41 -33.42 5.26
C LYS A 141 -2.91 -34.60 6.09
N ALA A 142 -1.70 -34.48 6.65
CA ALA A 142 -1.17 -35.46 7.56
C ALA A 142 -0.45 -34.81 8.76
N LYS A 143 -0.62 -35.41 9.95
CA LYS A 143 0.20 -35.16 11.15
C LYS A 143 1.25 -36.26 11.21
N ASN A 144 2.50 -35.89 11.51
CA ASN A 144 3.61 -36.81 11.60
C ASN A 144 3.75 -37.71 10.35
N PRO A 145 3.87 -37.14 9.11
CA PRO A 145 3.97 -37.91 7.91
C PRO A 145 5.29 -38.69 7.85
N THR A 146 5.28 -39.85 7.20
CA THR A 146 6.50 -40.45 6.67
C THR A 146 6.88 -39.71 5.38
N TRP A 147 8.14 -39.32 5.22
CA TRP A 147 8.64 -38.82 3.98
C TRP A 147 9.01 -39.99 3.07
N PHE A 148 8.46 -40.02 1.88
CA PHE A 148 8.80 -41.00 0.85
C PHE A 148 9.65 -40.29 -0.22
N PRO A 149 10.81 -40.86 -0.62
CA PRO A 149 11.66 -40.26 -1.61
C PRO A 149 10.93 -40.03 -2.94
N PRO A 150 10.94 -38.82 -3.49
CA PRO A 150 10.47 -38.59 -4.86
C PRO A 150 11.47 -39.11 -5.90
N GLU A 151 11.11 -39.07 -7.17
CA GLU A 151 11.94 -39.64 -8.27
C GLU A 151 13.38 -39.09 -8.30
N TRP A 152 13.56 -37.82 -7.97
CA TRP A 152 14.89 -37.19 -7.91
C TRP A 152 15.76 -37.65 -6.72
N ALA A 153 15.18 -38.37 -5.76
CA ALA A 153 15.84 -38.95 -4.60
C ALA A 153 15.54 -40.45 -4.48
N ALA A 154 15.29 -41.14 -5.58
CA ALA A 154 14.80 -42.51 -5.60
C ALA A 154 15.73 -43.54 -4.91
N GLU A 155 17.00 -43.20 -4.74
CA GLU A 155 17.97 -44.07 -4.04
C GLU A 155 17.96 -43.85 -2.51
N GLU A 156 17.24 -42.84 -1.99
CA GLU A 156 17.12 -42.62 -0.57
C GLU A 156 16.07 -43.55 0.07
N ASN A 157 16.18 -43.80 1.36
CA ASN A 157 15.19 -44.57 2.11
C ASN A 157 14.08 -43.64 2.62
N PRO A 158 12.85 -44.15 2.79
CA PRO A 158 11.79 -43.43 3.46
C PRO A 158 12.23 -43.00 4.88
N VAL A 159 11.92 -41.76 5.25
CA VAL A 159 12.24 -41.22 6.58
C VAL A 159 10.96 -41.23 7.42
N PRO A 160 10.92 -41.97 8.55
CA PRO A 160 9.75 -42.03 9.44
C PRO A 160 9.53 -40.68 10.14
N PRO A 161 8.39 -40.48 10.81
CA PRO A 161 8.16 -39.33 11.67
C PRO A 161 9.28 -39.14 12.69
N GLY A 162 9.79 -37.91 12.82
CA GLY A 162 10.88 -37.63 13.76
C GLY A 162 11.63 -36.34 13.40
N PRO A 163 12.68 -36.01 14.17
CA PRO A 163 13.44 -34.77 13.99
C PRO A 163 14.20 -34.71 12.65
N ASP A 164 14.53 -35.86 12.08
CA ASP A 164 15.27 -35.94 10.81
C ASP A 164 14.36 -35.90 9.58
N ASN A 165 13.04 -35.92 9.77
CA ASN A 165 12.09 -35.93 8.65
C ASN A 165 12.05 -34.55 7.96
N PRO A 166 12.38 -34.46 6.64
CA PRO A 166 12.41 -33.18 5.92
C PRO A 166 11.04 -32.50 5.78
N LEU A 167 9.94 -33.25 5.94
CA LEU A 167 8.58 -32.70 5.95
C LEU A 167 8.20 -32.09 7.31
N GLY A 168 9.02 -32.34 8.35
CA GLY A 168 8.63 -32.05 9.72
C GLY A 168 7.40 -32.86 10.13
N ASP A 169 6.53 -32.26 10.94
CA ASP A 169 5.39 -32.95 11.57
C ASP A 169 4.02 -32.54 11.01
N ARG A 170 3.98 -31.71 9.96
CA ARG A 170 2.73 -31.28 9.28
C ARG A 170 2.92 -31.26 7.78
N TRP A 171 1.98 -31.89 7.09
CA TRP A 171 1.88 -31.92 5.64
C TRP A 171 0.49 -31.49 5.19
N MET A 172 0.42 -30.63 4.18
CA MET A 172 -0.77 -30.17 3.48
C MET A 172 -0.49 -30.29 1.99
N GLY A 173 -0.90 -31.42 1.38
CA GLY A 173 -0.68 -31.71 -0.06
C GLY A 173 -1.60 -30.88 -0.92
N LEU A 174 -1.10 -30.40 -2.05
CA LEU A 174 -1.87 -29.69 -3.05
C LEU A 174 -2.53 -30.67 -4.04
N SER A 175 -3.53 -30.19 -4.78
CA SER A 175 -4.18 -30.96 -5.87
C SER A 175 -3.29 -31.22 -7.08
N ILE A 176 -2.08 -30.66 -7.09
CA ILE A 176 -1.01 -31.04 -8.00
C ILE A 176 -0.09 -32.05 -7.32
N ARG A 177 0.13 -33.21 -7.99
CA ARG A 177 0.91 -34.32 -7.45
C ARG A 177 2.35 -33.93 -7.14
N GLY A 178 2.86 -34.32 -5.98
CA GLY A 178 4.25 -34.10 -5.56
C GLY A 178 4.51 -32.75 -4.91
N TYR A 179 3.52 -31.85 -4.86
CA TYR A 179 3.67 -30.53 -4.25
C TYR A 179 2.81 -30.38 -2.99
N GLY A 180 3.35 -29.64 -2.02
CA GLY A 180 2.65 -29.38 -0.77
C GLY A 180 3.27 -28.24 0.03
N ILE A 181 2.57 -27.89 1.10
CA ILE A 181 2.99 -26.97 2.15
C ILE A 181 3.27 -27.81 3.39
N HIS A 182 4.45 -27.68 4.00
CA HIS A 182 4.82 -28.52 5.12
C HIS A 182 5.73 -27.81 6.12
N ALA A 183 5.88 -28.40 7.30
CA ALA A 183 6.89 -27.99 8.27
C ALA A 183 8.30 -28.32 7.74
N THR A 184 9.35 -28.11 8.53
CA THR A 184 10.71 -28.45 8.12
C THR A 184 11.57 -28.79 9.33
N ASN A 185 12.52 -29.70 9.14
CA ASN A 185 13.63 -29.94 10.06
C ASN A 185 14.79 -28.94 9.86
N ALA A 186 14.73 -28.09 8.82
CA ALA A 186 15.74 -27.07 8.49
C ALA A 186 15.13 -25.64 8.53
N PRO A 187 14.80 -25.07 9.70
CA PRO A 187 14.13 -23.77 9.83
C PRO A 187 14.88 -22.60 9.17
N ALA A 188 16.23 -22.67 9.09
CA ALA A 188 17.06 -21.68 8.42
C ALA A 188 16.80 -21.59 6.90
N SER A 189 16.10 -22.58 6.29
CA SER A 189 15.71 -22.56 4.89
C SER A 189 14.53 -21.62 4.61
N VAL A 190 13.72 -21.29 5.62
CA VAL A 190 12.53 -20.44 5.47
C VAL A 190 12.91 -19.03 5.00
N GLY A 191 12.22 -18.55 3.96
CA GLY A 191 12.53 -17.29 3.30
C GLY A 191 13.58 -17.41 2.18
N ARG A 192 13.96 -18.63 1.78
CA ARG A 192 14.93 -18.88 0.72
C ARG A 192 14.32 -19.65 -0.46
N TYR A 193 15.04 -19.67 -1.57
CA TYR A 193 14.80 -20.52 -2.76
C TYR A 193 15.63 -21.79 -2.56
N SER A 194 15.10 -22.81 -1.89
CA SER A 194 15.91 -23.91 -1.38
C SER A 194 15.22 -25.28 -1.38
N SER A 195 14.00 -25.37 -1.92
CA SER A 195 13.31 -26.65 -2.06
C SER A 195 13.29 -27.15 -3.51
N HIS A 196 12.80 -28.37 -3.71
CA HIS A 196 12.50 -28.95 -5.02
C HIS A 196 11.01 -28.73 -5.37
N GLY A 197 10.49 -27.53 -5.04
CA GLY A 197 9.14 -27.07 -5.41
C GLY A 197 8.12 -27.05 -4.28
N CYS A 198 8.27 -27.85 -3.23
CA CYS A 198 7.41 -27.75 -2.04
C CYS A 198 7.68 -26.47 -1.22
N MET A 199 6.70 -26.05 -0.43
CA MET A 199 6.79 -24.86 0.41
C MET A 199 7.06 -25.25 1.87
N ARG A 200 8.23 -24.82 2.40
CA ARG A 200 8.65 -25.14 3.77
C ARG A 200 8.31 -24.00 4.72
N MET A 201 7.71 -24.32 5.85
CA MET A 201 7.33 -23.36 6.90
C MET A 201 8.11 -23.65 8.20
N TYR A 202 8.26 -22.65 9.05
CA TYR A 202 8.58 -22.89 10.45
C TYR A 202 7.56 -23.88 11.05
N PRO A 203 7.97 -24.83 11.92
CA PRO A 203 7.04 -25.82 12.49
C PRO A 203 5.81 -25.21 13.12
N GLU A 204 5.96 -24.17 13.95
CA GLU A 204 4.86 -23.47 14.61
C GLU A 204 3.91 -22.79 13.61
N HIS A 205 4.43 -22.29 12.48
CA HIS A 205 3.62 -21.69 11.41
C HIS A 205 2.86 -22.76 10.63
N ALA A 206 3.51 -23.90 10.36
CA ALA A 206 2.86 -25.05 9.73
C ALA A 206 1.72 -25.60 10.60
N HIS A 207 1.91 -25.67 11.93
CA HIS A 207 0.84 -26.00 12.86
C HIS A 207 -0.32 -25.03 12.76
N ALA A 208 -0.02 -23.73 12.82
CA ALA A 208 -1.06 -22.68 12.75
C ALA A 208 -1.85 -22.74 11.45
N LEU A 209 -1.17 -22.89 10.29
CA LEU A 209 -1.84 -23.00 8.99
C LEU A 209 -2.63 -24.32 8.89
N TYR A 210 -2.07 -25.42 9.38
CA TYR A 210 -2.71 -26.73 9.36
C TYR A 210 -4.09 -26.72 10.06
N GLU A 211 -4.23 -26.04 11.19
CA GLU A 211 -5.52 -25.93 11.89
C GLU A 211 -6.52 -24.99 11.18
N LEU A 212 -6.03 -24.03 10.37
CA LEU A 212 -6.88 -23.10 9.64
C LEU A 212 -7.47 -23.68 8.34
N VAL A 213 -6.74 -24.60 7.68
CA VAL A 213 -7.17 -25.15 6.40
C VAL A 213 -7.80 -26.52 6.53
N LYS A 214 -8.69 -26.87 5.60
CA LYS A 214 -9.33 -28.18 5.48
C LYS A 214 -9.01 -28.76 4.10
N VAL A 215 -9.21 -30.06 3.92
CA VAL A 215 -9.24 -30.67 2.59
C VAL A 215 -10.33 -29.98 1.76
N GLY A 216 -10.00 -29.57 0.55
CA GLY A 216 -10.83 -28.74 -0.32
C GLY A 216 -10.61 -27.23 -0.17
N THR A 217 -9.86 -26.74 0.84
CA THR A 217 -9.53 -25.31 0.95
C THR A 217 -8.80 -24.82 -0.31
N PRO A 218 -9.27 -23.74 -0.99
CA PRO A 218 -8.58 -23.15 -2.12
C PRO A 218 -7.14 -22.74 -1.77
N ALA A 219 -6.23 -22.96 -2.70
CA ALA A 219 -4.81 -22.60 -2.59
C ALA A 219 -4.32 -22.02 -3.92
N LYS A 220 -4.19 -20.70 -3.98
CA LYS A 220 -3.70 -19.98 -5.17
C LYS A 220 -2.22 -19.68 -5.02
N ILE A 221 -1.44 -19.97 -6.04
CA ILE A 221 -0.01 -19.66 -6.10
C ILE A 221 0.22 -18.68 -7.24
N VAL A 222 0.77 -17.49 -6.90
CA VAL A 222 1.05 -16.40 -7.83
C VAL A 222 2.54 -16.05 -7.82
N TYR A 223 2.97 -15.38 -8.90
CA TYR A 223 4.31 -14.84 -9.05
C TYR A 223 4.23 -13.33 -9.32
N GLU A 224 4.01 -12.56 -8.26
CA GLU A 224 3.83 -11.12 -8.37
C GLU A 224 5.05 -10.37 -7.84
N GLN A 225 5.91 -9.90 -8.76
CA GLN A 225 7.10 -9.11 -8.41
C GLN A 225 6.75 -7.69 -7.95
N LEU A 226 5.71 -7.10 -8.54
CA LEU A 226 5.24 -5.75 -8.22
C LEU A 226 3.84 -5.85 -7.61
N VAL A 227 3.70 -5.35 -6.40
CA VAL A 227 2.39 -5.27 -5.74
C VAL A 227 2.12 -3.82 -5.33
N LEU A 228 0.92 -3.34 -5.66
CA LEU A 228 0.43 -2.01 -5.31
C LEU A 228 -0.71 -2.18 -4.31
N GLY A 229 -0.61 -1.47 -3.20
CA GLY A 229 -1.60 -1.54 -2.15
C GLY A 229 -2.01 -0.17 -1.63
N TYR A 230 -3.22 -0.09 -1.10
CA TYR A 230 -3.74 1.13 -0.51
C TYR A 230 -4.17 0.88 0.93
N ARG A 231 -3.82 1.80 1.83
CA ARG A 231 -4.22 1.79 3.24
C ARG A 231 -5.23 2.92 3.48
N PRO A 232 -6.54 2.62 3.50
CA PRO A 232 -7.61 3.63 3.53
C PRO A 232 -7.57 4.54 4.78
N GLU A 233 -7.21 3.98 5.93
CA GLU A 233 -7.14 4.71 7.21
C GLU A 233 -5.99 5.72 7.27
N GLN A 234 -4.99 5.56 6.40
CA GLN A 234 -3.86 6.49 6.28
C GLN A 234 -3.91 7.33 4.99
N GLY A 235 -4.74 6.92 4.01
CA GLY A 235 -4.77 7.56 2.70
C GLY A 235 -3.47 7.39 1.92
N ILE A 236 -2.77 6.26 2.07
CA ILE A 236 -1.44 6.05 1.47
C ILE A 236 -1.47 4.88 0.50
N LEU A 237 -0.94 5.13 -0.70
CA LEU A 237 -0.63 4.12 -1.70
C LEU A 237 0.81 3.62 -1.49
N TYR A 238 0.97 2.33 -1.40
CA TYR A 238 2.24 1.65 -1.24
C TYR A 238 2.59 0.83 -2.48
N LEU A 239 3.88 0.68 -2.72
CA LEU A 239 4.46 -0.20 -3.71
C LEU A 239 5.46 -1.13 -3.03
N ALA A 240 5.36 -2.44 -3.29
CA ALA A 240 6.38 -3.41 -2.96
C ALA A 240 6.93 -4.03 -4.24
N TYR A 241 8.25 -4.07 -4.36
CA TYR A 241 8.94 -4.70 -5.47
C TYR A 241 9.84 -5.82 -4.95
N TYR A 242 9.60 -7.04 -5.43
CA TYR A 242 10.27 -8.27 -5.01
C TYR A 242 11.30 -8.74 -6.05
N PRO A 243 12.34 -9.49 -5.62
CA PRO A 243 13.28 -10.13 -6.55
C PRO A 243 12.59 -11.05 -7.57
N ASP A 244 13.28 -11.29 -8.68
CA ASP A 244 12.85 -12.20 -9.75
C ASP A 244 13.71 -13.49 -9.76
N PRO A 245 13.50 -14.44 -8.83
CA PRO A 245 14.33 -15.63 -8.72
C PRO A 245 14.23 -16.56 -9.92
N TYR A 246 13.07 -16.60 -10.59
CA TYR A 246 12.84 -17.49 -11.72
C TYR A 246 13.04 -16.80 -13.08
N ARG A 247 13.52 -15.55 -13.08
CA ARG A 247 13.84 -14.76 -14.29
C ARG A 247 12.65 -14.67 -15.26
N MET A 248 11.45 -14.47 -14.72
CA MET A 248 10.22 -14.33 -15.51
C MET A 248 10.08 -12.98 -16.22
N GLY A 249 11.01 -12.07 -16.00
CA GLY A 249 11.06 -10.74 -16.59
C GLY A 249 10.86 -9.63 -15.57
N GLY A 250 11.64 -8.55 -15.75
CA GLY A 250 11.64 -7.40 -14.84
C GLY A 250 10.38 -6.55 -14.98
N VAL A 251 10.09 -5.79 -13.93
CA VAL A 251 9.05 -4.77 -13.89
C VAL A 251 9.69 -3.38 -13.84
N GLY A 252 9.05 -2.42 -14.49
CA GLY A 252 9.53 -1.05 -14.57
C GLY A 252 8.42 -0.03 -14.31
N ARG A 253 8.73 1.25 -14.53
CA ARG A 253 7.77 2.35 -14.40
C ARG A 253 6.53 2.18 -15.27
N GLU A 254 6.67 1.60 -16.47
CA GLU A 254 5.56 1.32 -17.38
C GLU A 254 4.59 0.30 -16.78
N THR A 255 5.10 -0.72 -16.09
CA THR A 255 4.27 -1.70 -15.36
C THR A 255 3.48 -1.02 -14.27
N VAL A 256 4.11 -0.11 -13.49
CA VAL A 256 3.42 0.69 -12.46
C VAL A 256 2.36 1.58 -13.11
N ALA A 257 2.70 2.29 -14.18
CA ALA A 257 1.76 3.16 -14.90
C ALA A 257 0.56 2.38 -15.43
N GLY A 258 0.80 1.21 -16.05
CA GLY A 258 -0.24 0.34 -16.57
C GLY A 258 -1.21 -0.15 -15.49
N ARG A 259 -0.69 -0.61 -14.35
CA ARG A 259 -1.52 -1.07 -13.22
C ARG A 259 -2.31 0.06 -12.55
N LEU A 260 -1.82 1.29 -12.59
CA LEU A 260 -2.48 2.46 -12.00
C LEU A 260 -3.39 3.23 -12.98
N LYS A 261 -3.39 2.86 -14.27
CA LYS A 261 -4.13 3.58 -15.32
C LYS A 261 -5.63 3.63 -15.06
N GLU A 262 -6.23 2.53 -14.64
CA GLU A 262 -7.67 2.45 -14.37
C GLU A 262 -8.12 3.37 -13.20
N TYR A 263 -7.18 3.72 -12.31
CA TYR A 263 -7.40 4.64 -11.19
C TYR A 263 -7.09 6.11 -11.55
N GLY A 264 -6.74 6.39 -12.81
CA GLY A 264 -6.27 7.72 -13.22
C GLY A 264 -4.94 8.14 -12.58
N LEU A 265 -4.17 7.17 -12.10
CA LEU A 265 -2.91 7.36 -11.35
C LEU A 265 -1.67 6.97 -12.14
N ALA A 266 -1.74 6.80 -13.46
CA ALA A 266 -0.57 6.41 -14.27
C ALA A 266 0.61 7.39 -14.11
N TRP A 267 0.36 8.67 -13.82
CA TRP A 267 1.36 9.69 -13.56
C TRP A 267 2.24 9.40 -12.32
N VAL A 268 1.72 8.64 -11.33
CA VAL A 268 2.46 8.23 -10.12
C VAL A 268 3.75 7.49 -10.47
N ALA A 269 3.76 6.74 -11.57
CA ALA A 269 4.95 6.04 -12.04
C ALA A 269 6.16 6.94 -12.28
N ARG A 270 5.95 8.26 -12.48
CA ARG A 270 7.01 9.25 -12.66
C ARG A 270 7.57 9.81 -11.35
N LEU A 271 6.90 9.60 -10.23
CA LEU A 271 7.37 10.10 -8.94
C LEU A 271 8.73 9.50 -8.55
N PRO A 272 9.60 10.28 -7.90
CA PRO A 272 10.91 9.80 -7.42
C PRO A 272 10.79 8.58 -6.50
N ALA A 273 9.76 8.54 -5.64
CA ALA A 273 9.51 7.42 -4.73
C ALA A 273 9.31 6.07 -5.46
N VAL A 274 8.65 6.09 -6.64
CA VAL A 274 8.53 4.89 -7.48
C VAL A 274 9.88 4.49 -8.05
N GLY A 275 10.71 5.44 -8.49
CA GLY A 275 12.09 5.16 -8.93
C GLY A 275 12.89 4.46 -7.84
N ALA A 276 12.93 5.05 -6.65
CA ALA A 276 13.64 4.52 -5.49
C ALA A 276 13.14 3.11 -5.12
N ALA A 277 11.83 2.84 -5.19
CA ALA A 277 11.27 1.53 -4.92
C ALA A 277 11.67 0.46 -5.97
N LEU A 278 11.81 0.87 -7.24
CA LEU A 278 12.17 -0.03 -8.35
C LEU A 278 13.68 -0.29 -8.48
N GLU A 279 14.53 0.59 -7.93
CA GLU A 279 15.98 0.41 -7.96
C GLU A 279 16.44 -0.81 -7.16
N ARG A 280 15.71 -1.17 -6.11
CA ARG A 280 16.10 -2.24 -5.19
C ARG A 280 14.91 -3.15 -4.84
N PRO A 281 14.83 -4.38 -5.38
CA PRO A 281 13.73 -5.31 -5.13
C PRO A 281 13.82 -5.91 -3.72
N ARG A 282 13.55 -5.11 -2.69
CA ARG A 282 13.64 -5.52 -1.27
C ARG A 282 12.37 -6.19 -0.74
N GLY A 283 11.24 -6.00 -1.42
CA GLY A 283 9.95 -6.50 -0.98
C GLY A 283 9.36 -5.77 0.23
N VAL A 284 9.96 -4.66 0.63
CA VAL A 284 9.44 -3.79 1.70
C VAL A 284 8.46 -2.79 1.08
N PRO A 285 7.20 -2.71 1.57
CA PRO A 285 6.25 -1.72 1.07
C PRO A 285 6.75 -0.29 1.31
N MET A 286 6.90 0.47 0.23
CA MET A 286 7.30 1.88 0.26
C MET A 286 6.10 2.78 -0.06
N PRO A 287 5.86 3.86 0.68
CA PRO A 287 4.83 4.84 0.32
C PRO A 287 5.23 5.55 -0.98
N VAL A 288 4.33 5.55 -1.97
CA VAL A 288 4.57 6.19 -3.28
C VAL A 288 3.62 7.33 -3.59
N LEU A 289 2.47 7.38 -2.90
CA LEU A 289 1.51 8.48 -3.00
C LEU A 289 0.74 8.58 -1.67
N GLY A 290 0.54 9.81 -1.18
CA GLY A 290 -0.01 10.07 0.13
C GLY A 290 1.06 10.05 1.23
N SER A 291 0.78 10.72 2.33
CA SER A 291 1.63 10.74 3.53
C SER A 291 0.75 10.85 4.78
N LYS A 292 1.38 10.74 5.95
CA LYS A 292 0.73 10.97 7.25
C LYS A 292 0.67 12.46 7.63
N THR A 293 1.23 13.34 6.80
CA THR A 293 1.19 14.79 7.00
C THR A 293 -0.25 15.27 7.15
N LYS A 294 -0.50 16.06 8.16
CA LYS A 294 -1.84 16.61 8.45
C LYS A 294 -2.02 17.94 7.75
N VAL A 295 -3.25 18.32 7.49
CA VAL A 295 -3.62 19.66 7.02
C VAL A 295 -4.64 20.24 7.96
N SER A 296 -4.45 21.49 8.37
CA SER A 296 -5.38 22.26 9.19
C SER A 296 -5.72 23.56 8.48
N VAL A 297 -7.02 23.83 8.33
CA VAL A 297 -7.52 25.10 7.77
C VAL A 297 -8.26 25.85 8.87
N ASN A 298 -7.83 27.05 9.19
CA ASN A 298 -8.41 27.87 10.27
C ASN A 298 -8.54 27.10 11.60
N GLY A 299 -7.52 26.31 11.95
CA GLY A 299 -7.48 25.49 13.18
C GLY A 299 -8.30 24.20 13.12
N LYS A 300 -9.00 23.91 12.03
CA LYS A 300 -9.76 22.66 11.84
C LYS A 300 -9.00 21.69 10.97
N ARG A 301 -8.84 20.45 11.43
CA ARG A 301 -8.22 19.38 10.65
C ARG A 301 -9.06 19.03 9.43
N VAL A 302 -8.39 18.89 8.28
CA VAL A 302 -8.99 18.43 7.02
C VAL A 302 -8.57 16.99 6.79
N GLU A 303 -9.54 16.09 6.61
CA GLU A 303 -9.32 14.68 6.33
C GLU A 303 -9.38 14.41 4.83
N PHE A 304 -8.45 13.59 4.35
CA PHE A 304 -8.34 13.23 2.94
C PHE A 304 -8.39 11.71 2.75
N ALA A 305 -9.11 11.26 1.72
CA ALA A 305 -9.07 9.85 1.29
C ALA A 305 -7.69 9.46 0.75
N LEU A 306 -6.97 10.41 0.16
CA LEU A 306 -5.58 10.29 -0.25
C LEU A 306 -4.80 11.39 0.46
N GLY A 307 -3.85 11.02 1.31
CA GLY A 307 -3.08 11.98 2.12
C GLY A 307 -2.25 12.93 1.26
N PRO A 308 -1.81 14.05 1.82
CA PRO A 308 -0.96 15.01 1.12
C PRO A 308 0.29 14.35 0.56
N THR A 309 0.65 14.67 -0.68
CA THR A 309 1.86 14.15 -1.33
C THR A 309 2.75 15.32 -1.73
N TRP A 310 3.98 15.35 -1.22
CA TRP A 310 4.95 16.37 -1.60
C TRP A 310 5.48 16.12 -3.00
N VAL A 311 5.29 17.07 -3.91
CA VAL A 311 5.74 16.99 -5.32
C VAL A 311 6.25 18.37 -5.75
N GLY A 312 7.46 18.47 -6.27
CA GLY A 312 7.97 19.64 -6.94
C GLY A 312 8.07 20.94 -6.12
N GLY A 313 7.74 20.93 -4.84
CA GLY A 313 7.74 22.13 -3.98
C GLY A 313 6.36 22.52 -3.44
N ASP A 314 5.33 21.72 -3.68
CA ASP A 314 3.98 21.87 -3.12
C ASP A 314 3.37 20.54 -2.71
N TRP A 315 2.30 20.58 -1.91
CA TRP A 315 1.53 19.42 -1.49
C TRP A 315 0.36 19.19 -2.44
N LEU A 316 0.35 18.06 -3.16
CA LEU A 316 -0.85 17.62 -3.88
C LEU A 316 -1.84 17.02 -2.89
N VAL A 317 -3.06 17.54 -2.88
CA VAL A 317 -4.16 17.07 -2.04
C VAL A 317 -5.47 16.94 -2.84
N PRO A 318 -6.40 16.06 -2.46
CA PRO A 318 -7.74 16.05 -3.03
C PRO A 318 -8.42 17.41 -2.89
N ALA A 319 -8.87 17.98 -4.02
CA ALA A 319 -9.41 19.33 -4.08
C ALA A 319 -10.67 19.53 -3.24
N GLY A 320 -11.60 18.57 -3.28
CA GLY A 320 -12.92 18.72 -2.64
C GLY A 320 -12.86 19.09 -1.16
N PRO A 321 -12.14 18.35 -0.28
CA PRO A 321 -12.01 18.70 1.13
C PRO A 321 -11.32 20.04 1.38
N LEU A 322 -10.25 20.33 0.62
CA LEU A 322 -9.55 21.60 0.75
C LEU A 322 -10.44 22.78 0.40
N VAL A 323 -11.09 22.73 -0.76
CA VAL A 323 -12.01 23.77 -1.26
C VAL A 323 -13.15 24.01 -0.28
N SER A 324 -13.76 22.92 0.23
CA SER A 324 -14.82 23.02 1.24
C SER A 324 -14.33 23.68 2.54
N ALA A 325 -13.12 23.31 3.00
CA ALA A 325 -12.53 23.89 4.22
C ALA A 325 -12.17 25.38 4.07
N LEU A 326 -11.81 25.80 2.84
CA LEU A 326 -11.51 27.18 2.49
C LEU A 326 -12.79 28.04 2.26
N GLY A 327 -13.98 27.43 2.28
CA GLY A 327 -15.22 28.13 1.93
C GLY A 327 -15.27 28.56 0.47
N ALA A 328 -14.61 27.83 -0.42
CA ALA A 328 -14.56 28.08 -1.85
C ALA A 328 -15.52 27.15 -2.62
N GLU A 329 -15.76 27.46 -3.89
CA GLU A 329 -16.52 26.64 -4.82
C GLU A 329 -15.61 26.00 -5.86
N MET A 330 -16.01 24.84 -6.38
CA MET A 330 -15.24 24.10 -7.39
C MET A 330 -16.14 23.62 -8.52
N GLU A 331 -15.69 23.87 -9.75
CA GLU A 331 -16.24 23.32 -10.98
C GLU A 331 -15.19 22.42 -11.64
N VAL A 332 -15.62 21.24 -12.12
CA VAL A 332 -14.79 20.33 -12.92
C VAL A 332 -15.36 20.27 -14.32
N GLY A 333 -14.56 20.62 -15.31
CA GLY A 333 -14.98 20.67 -16.70
C GLY A 333 -15.34 19.33 -17.31
N PRO A 334 -16.04 19.34 -18.46
CA PRO A 334 -16.37 18.16 -19.23
C PRO A 334 -15.11 17.33 -19.53
N GLY A 335 -15.22 16.00 -19.41
CA GLY A 335 -14.05 15.13 -19.60
C GLY A 335 -12.96 15.29 -18.54
N ARG A 336 -13.17 16.13 -17.51
CA ARG A 336 -12.22 16.40 -16.42
C ARG A 336 -10.88 16.98 -16.89
N ASN A 337 -10.93 17.78 -17.94
CA ASN A 337 -9.79 18.41 -18.58
C ASN A 337 -9.40 19.74 -17.95
N TYR A 338 -10.23 20.31 -17.07
CA TYR A 338 -9.90 21.48 -16.26
C TYR A 338 -10.64 21.46 -14.93
N VAL A 339 -10.15 22.25 -13.98
CA VAL A 339 -10.76 22.51 -12.67
C VAL A 339 -10.71 24.01 -12.43
N VAL A 340 -11.85 24.60 -12.03
CA VAL A 340 -11.95 25.99 -11.62
C VAL A 340 -12.28 26.01 -10.14
N ILE A 341 -11.54 26.81 -9.36
CA ILE A 341 -11.82 27.06 -7.96
C ILE A 341 -12.04 28.56 -7.78
N THR A 342 -13.13 28.92 -7.14
CA THR A 342 -13.53 30.32 -6.95
C THR A 342 -13.79 30.58 -5.46
N ARG A 343 -13.25 31.68 -4.95
CA ARG A 343 -13.53 32.20 -3.62
C ARG A 343 -13.50 33.72 -3.65
N ASP A 344 -14.60 34.34 -3.22
CA ASP A 344 -14.77 35.80 -3.30
C ASP A 344 -14.51 36.34 -4.73
N GLN A 345 -13.51 37.18 -4.89
CA GLN A 345 -13.09 37.70 -6.19
C GLN A 345 -11.97 36.89 -6.87
N HIS A 346 -11.43 35.86 -6.18
CA HIS A 346 -10.31 35.08 -6.68
C HIS A 346 -10.79 33.85 -7.45
N ARG A 347 -10.14 33.61 -8.59
CA ARG A 347 -10.44 32.49 -9.46
C ARG A 347 -9.18 31.81 -9.94
N LEU A 348 -9.06 30.52 -9.67
CA LEU A 348 -7.99 29.66 -10.12
C LEU A 348 -8.51 28.68 -11.19
N PHE A 349 -7.77 28.57 -12.29
CA PHE A 349 -8.04 27.60 -13.34
C PHE A 349 -6.83 26.68 -13.46
N PHE A 350 -7.07 25.38 -13.38
CA PHE A 350 -6.06 24.32 -13.46
C PHE A 350 -6.33 23.38 -14.63
N SER A 351 -5.29 23.00 -15.37
CA SER A 351 -5.30 21.87 -16.31
C SER A 351 -4.54 20.68 -15.71
N PRO A 352 -5.14 19.51 -15.54
CA PRO A 352 -4.43 18.36 -14.99
C PRO A 352 -3.19 17.99 -15.80
N GLY A 353 -2.05 17.86 -15.13
CA GLY A 353 -0.75 17.57 -15.73
C GLY A 353 0.07 18.81 -16.10
N ASP A 354 -0.50 20.01 -16.03
CA ASP A 354 0.18 21.27 -16.33
C ASP A 354 0.46 22.06 -15.04
N ALA A 355 1.69 22.48 -14.83
CA ALA A 355 2.06 23.32 -13.69
C ALA A 355 1.72 24.79 -13.89
N GLU A 356 1.46 25.23 -15.14
CA GLU A 356 0.99 26.57 -15.42
C GLU A 356 -0.49 26.68 -15.10
N VAL A 357 -0.85 27.59 -14.20
CA VAL A 357 -2.21 27.82 -13.74
C VAL A 357 -2.61 29.27 -13.93
N LEU A 358 -3.90 29.55 -14.17
CA LEU A 358 -4.38 30.92 -14.26
C LEU A 358 -4.98 31.35 -12.91
N LEU A 359 -4.39 32.38 -12.31
CA LEU A 359 -4.89 33.05 -11.12
C LEU A 359 -5.41 34.45 -11.53
N ASP A 360 -6.69 34.67 -11.42
CA ASP A 360 -7.36 35.94 -11.79
C ASP A 360 -7.00 36.41 -13.20
N GLY A 361 -6.84 35.44 -14.13
CA GLY A 361 -6.46 35.66 -15.52
C GLY A 361 -4.97 35.83 -15.78
N GLN A 362 -4.13 35.80 -14.75
CA GLN A 362 -2.67 35.85 -14.88
C GLN A 362 -2.08 34.43 -14.79
N LEU A 363 -1.08 34.14 -15.64
CA LEU A 363 -0.37 32.87 -15.63
C LEU A 363 0.61 32.84 -14.47
N VAL A 364 0.54 31.82 -13.64
CA VAL A 364 1.47 31.56 -12.53
C VAL A 364 1.90 30.09 -12.55
N THR A 365 3.15 29.83 -12.16
CA THR A 365 3.66 28.47 -12.08
C THR A 365 3.39 27.90 -10.70
N ALA A 366 2.63 26.82 -10.62
CA ALA A 366 2.39 26.07 -9.40
C ALA A 366 3.63 25.25 -8.99
N GLY A 367 3.83 25.06 -7.70
CA GLY A 367 4.92 24.21 -7.19
C GLY A 367 4.79 22.74 -7.57
N ALA A 368 3.56 22.29 -7.90
CA ALA A 368 3.27 20.96 -8.42
C ALA A 368 2.16 21.03 -9.47
N ALA A 369 2.29 20.27 -10.55
CA ALA A 369 1.22 20.16 -11.55
C ALA A 369 -0.01 19.46 -10.91
N PRO A 370 -1.23 20.05 -11.03
CA PRO A 370 -2.46 19.39 -10.61
C PRO A 370 -2.63 18.05 -11.35
N GLN A 371 -3.30 17.10 -10.73
CA GLN A 371 -3.47 15.75 -11.27
C GLN A 371 -4.90 15.25 -11.08
N MET A 372 -5.19 14.07 -11.63
CA MET A 372 -6.44 13.35 -11.37
C MET A 372 -6.17 12.03 -10.67
N ALA A 373 -7.05 11.66 -9.74
CA ALA A 373 -7.07 10.36 -9.06
C ALA A 373 -8.48 9.80 -9.04
N ALA A 374 -8.72 8.67 -9.70
CA ALA A 374 -10.04 8.04 -9.83
C ALA A 374 -11.14 9.04 -10.25
N GLY A 375 -10.80 10.00 -11.11
CA GLY A 375 -11.69 11.05 -11.56
C GLY A 375 -11.91 12.21 -10.59
N HIS A 376 -11.18 12.27 -9.49
CA HIS A 376 -11.17 13.39 -8.54
C HIS A 376 -9.91 14.23 -8.73
N PRO A 377 -10.02 15.58 -8.77
CA PRO A 377 -8.87 16.44 -8.92
C PRO A 377 -8.00 16.45 -7.66
N LEU A 378 -6.69 16.39 -7.87
CA LEU A 378 -5.66 16.70 -6.89
C LEU A 378 -5.07 18.06 -7.25
N VAL A 379 -5.02 18.98 -6.30
CA VAL A 379 -4.53 20.35 -6.52
C VAL A 379 -3.34 20.66 -5.61
N PRO A 380 -2.41 21.54 -6.06
CA PRO A 380 -1.31 22.02 -5.24
C PRO A 380 -1.86 22.91 -4.12
N LEU A 381 -1.73 22.46 -2.86
CA LEU A 381 -2.33 23.07 -1.68
C LEU A 381 -1.86 24.50 -1.47
N LYS A 382 -0.52 24.72 -1.49
CA LYS A 382 0.05 26.05 -1.27
C LYS A 382 -0.42 27.03 -2.34
N THR A 383 -0.27 26.63 -3.62
CA THR A 383 -0.71 27.45 -4.74
C THR A 383 -2.20 27.76 -4.67
N THR A 384 -3.04 26.76 -4.35
CA THR A 384 -4.50 26.95 -4.24
C THR A 384 -4.84 27.88 -3.07
N ALA A 385 -4.32 27.63 -1.90
CA ALA A 385 -4.64 28.43 -0.70
C ALA A 385 -4.15 29.88 -0.85
N THR A 386 -2.92 30.09 -1.31
CA THR A 386 -2.39 31.46 -1.48
C THR A 386 -3.10 32.21 -2.60
N GLY A 387 -3.44 31.55 -3.71
CA GLY A 387 -4.22 32.14 -4.78
C GLY A 387 -5.65 32.52 -4.39
N LEU A 388 -6.18 31.91 -3.32
CA LEU A 388 -7.48 32.26 -2.73
C LEU A 388 -7.38 33.21 -1.52
N GLY A 389 -6.23 33.92 -1.37
CA GLY A 389 -6.02 34.90 -0.33
C GLY A 389 -5.69 34.36 1.07
N CYS A 390 -5.30 33.09 1.18
CA CYS A 390 -4.92 32.47 2.44
C CYS A 390 -3.38 32.48 2.64
N SER A 391 -2.94 32.40 3.89
CA SER A 391 -1.54 32.13 4.24
C SER A 391 -1.31 30.66 4.49
N VAL A 392 -0.09 30.16 4.18
CA VAL A 392 0.29 28.77 4.37
C VAL A 392 1.59 28.68 5.16
N GLY A 393 1.62 27.86 6.19
CA GLY A 393 2.81 27.55 6.98
C GLY A 393 2.89 26.06 7.30
N ARG A 394 3.93 25.67 8.04
CA ARG A 394 4.12 24.29 8.49
C ARG A 394 4.53 24.26 9.96
N ASP A 395 3.94 23.34 10.69
CA ASP A 395 4.38 22.93 12.02
C ASP A 395 5.10 21.58 11.89
N ASP A 396 6.42 21.61 11.98
CA ASP A 396 7.25 20.42 11.81
C ASP A 396 7.13 19.45 13.01
N TRP A 397 6.78 19.92 14.21
CA TRP A 397 6.59 19.07 15.38
C TRP A 397 5.38 18.16 15.27
N SER A 398 4.27 18.69 14.77
CA SER A 398 3.05 17.92 14.58
C SER A 398 2.92 17.33 13.17
N ASP A 399 3.89 17.56 12.27
CA ASP A 399 3.84 17.29 10.84
C ASP A 399 2.52 17.81 10.21
N THR A 400 2.24 19.10 10.42
CA THR A 400 0.99 19.72 9.99
C THR A 400 1.23 20.89 9.06
N VAL A 401 0.60 20.89 7.89
CA VAL A 401 0.47 22.06 7.02
C VAL A 401 -0.69 22.92 7.55
N LEU A 402 -0.39 24.16 7.86
CA LEU A 402 -1.33 25.13 8.40
C LEU A 402 -1.77 26.09 7.30
N VAL A 403 -3.07 26.29 7.16
CA VAL A 403 -3.69 27.26 6.25
C VAL A 403 -4.62 28.15 7.06
N TRP A 404 -4.53 29.46 6.87
CA TRP A 404 -5.40 30.42 7.56
C TRP A 404 -5.75 31.63 6.69
N ASP A 405 -6.91 32.20 6.93
CA ASP A 405 -7.39 33.38 6.24
C ASP A 405 -6.59 34.64 6.61
N GLY A 406 -6.24 35.41 5.60
CA GLY A 406 -5.64 36.75 5.72
C GLY A 406 -4.13 36.79 6.00
N TRP A 407 -3.52 37.94 5.77
CA TRP A 407 -2.19 38.33 6.22
C TRP A 407 -2.29 38.77 7.70
N GLY A 408 -2.28 37.85 8.62
CA GLY A 408 -2.39 38.16 10.04
C GLY A 408 -1.63 37.19 10.93
N LEU A 409 -0.75 37.69 11.73
CA LEU A 409 -0.19 36.97 12.88
C LEU A 409 -1.34 36.27 13.61
N GLY A 410 -1.29 34.94 13.69
CA GLY A 410 -2.31 34.14 14.35
C GLY A 410 -2.65 34.74 15.72
N ARG A 411 -3.95 34.86 16.04
CA ARG A 411 -4.49 35.36 17.31
C ARG A 411 -4.13 34.50 18.55
N THR A 412 -3.16 33.65 18.45
CA THR A 412 -2.55 32.92 19.56
C THR A 412 -1.04 33.14 19.46
N GLY A 413 -0.51 34.00 20.32
CA GLY A 413 0.85 34.50 20.37
C GLY A 413 1.99 33.47 20.46
N VAL A 414 2.07 32.59 19.49
CA VAL A 414 3.24 31.77 19.23
C VAL A 414 3.94 32.40 18.03
N ALA A 415 5.01 33.13 18.29
CA ALA A 415 5.93 33.61 17.28
C ALA A 415 6.46 32.38 16.51
N VAL A 416 6.09 32.28 15.21
CA VAL A 416 6.74 31.33 14.32
C VAL A 416 8.18 31.79 14.17
N GLY A 417 9.12 31.11 14.84
CA GLY A 417 10.54 31.36 14.75
C GLY A 417 10.99 31.27 13.31
N GLN A 418 11.81 32.24 12.89
CA GLN A 418 12.57 32.14 11.64
C GLN A 418 13.37 30.83 11.63
N PRO A 419 13.51 30.16 10.48
CA PRO A 419 14.34 28.96 10.41
C PRO A 419 15.77 29.32 10.84
N PRO A 420 16.47 28.44 11.58
CA PRO A 420 17.86 28.66 11.92
C PRO A 420 18.67 28.78 10.63
N VAL A 421 19.34 29.92 10.50
CA VAL A 421 20.36 30.14 9.46
C VAL A 421 21.45 29.12 9.73
N GLY A 422 21.67 28.21 8.76
CA GLY A 422 22.71 27.20 8.82
C GLY A 422 24.09 27.83 8.96
N GLY A 423 24.88 27.31 9.84
CA GLY A 423 26.32 27.50 9.94
C GLY A 423 26.99 26.16 10.18
N PRO A 424 28.29 26.08 9.91
CA PRO A 424 28.95 25.35 8.82
C PRO A 424 29.03 23.86 9.01
#